data_3d5b398b3fd13676e4d9fe18d38e342c
#
_entry.id   3d5b398b3fd13676e4d9fe18d38e342c
#
_cell.length_a   1.000
_cell.length_b   1.000
_cell.length_c   1.000
_cell.angle_alpha   90.00
_cell.angle_beta   90.00
_cell.angle_gamma   90.00
#
_symmetry.space_group_name_H-M   'P 1'
#
loop_
_entity.id
_entity.type
_entity.pdbx_description
1 polymer ?
#
loop_
_entity_poly.entity_id
_entity_poly.type
_entity_poly.pdbx_seq_one_letter_code
_entity_poly.pdbx_strand_id
1 'polypeptide(L)'
;LVAPHPECTFATRVHVGTCSLVANMHLRRAAGPVRHNGRMIDRSLAIVVLAAGQGTRMRSTTPKVLHRIAGRPLVAHVLHVVAQLEPTVAVGVVRHERDLVAEALSEAMADIVIVDQDAVPGTGRAVELAVAALPAEFDGDVVVLSGDVPLLTAETVAALIEEHRRTAAVASLLSATLDDPTGYGRIVRSPDGAVQRIIEHKDADEAIRAIAEVNTGTYVFRVAALRELLPTVGVANSQGAKYLTDVIALIRNAGALVSAAIVADAAATAGVNGRTQLADAERVLNARIVRTHQLAGVTVRDPATTWIDAEVSIGEDTEILPGTQLRGATSIGRDAVIGPDCTLTDCEVGDGAHVTRTDATLAVIGAGASVGPFAYLRPGTILGAKGKIGTFVETKNSKIGDGSKVPHLSYLGDTTVGVESNLGAGTITANYDGDPKPPTTVGP
;
A
#
# COMPACT_ATOMS: atom_id res chain seq x y z
N LEU A 1 -41.21 -22.58 38.56
CA LEU A 1 -40.12 -23.41 38.02
C LEU A 1 -39.98 -23.10 36.53
N VAL A 2 -39.22 -22.07 36.18
CA VAL A 2 -38.82 -21.75 34.82
C VAL A 2 -37.29 -21.72 34.84
N ALA A 3 -36.70 -22.54 33.99
CA ALA A 3 -35.26 -22.66 33.84
C ALA A 3 -34.67 -21.39 33.18
N PRO A 4 -33.45 -20.98 33.55
CA PRO A 4 -32.82 -19.79 32.94
C PRO A 4 -32.19 -20.12 31.60
N HIS A 5 -32.34 -19.19 30.63
CA HIS A 5 -31.62 -19.14 29.35
C HIS A 5 -30.15 -18.75 29.59
N PRO A 6 -29.22 -19.27 28.80
CA PRO A 6 -27.79 -18.95 28.90
C PRO A 6 -27.52 -17.53 28.42
N GLU A 7 -26.85 -16.78 29.25
CA GLU A 7 -26.32 -15.44 28.96
C GLU A 7 -25.26 -15.49 27.84
N CYS A 8 -25.50 -14.73 26.79
CA CYS A 8 -24.52 -14.45 25.76
C CYS A 8 -23.58 -13.34 26.27
N THR A 9 -22.45 -13.72 26.85
CA THR A 9 -21.42 -12.79 27.29
C THR A 9 -20.67 -12.25 26.10
N PHE A 10 -21.04 -11.05 25.62
CA PHE A 10 -20.17 -10.26 24.73
C PHE A 10 -19.08 -9.61 25.58
N ALA A 11 -17.86 -10.14 25.48
CA ALA A 11 -16.69 -9.52 26.06
C ALA A 11 -16.22 -8.37 25.17
N THR A 12 -16.61 -7.16 25.52
CA THR A 12 -16.04 -5.92 24.96
C THR A 12 -14.61 -5.75 25.48
N ARG A 13 -13.61 -6.09 24.66
CA ARG A 13 -12.24 -5.61 24.82
C ARG A 13 -11.97 -4.59 23.72
N VAL A 14 -12.15 -3.32 24.04
CA VAL A 14 -11.59 -2.22 23.27
C VAL A 14 -10.09 -2.20 23.58
N HIS A 15 -9.29 -2.79 22.69
CA HIS A 15 -7.85 -2.53 22.62
C HIS A 15 -7.63 -1.47 21.55
N VAL A 16 -7.35 -0.26 21.97
CA VAL A 16 -6.69 0.74 21.14
C VAL A 16 -5.24 0.31 21.04
N GLY A 17 -4.87 -0.20 19.90
CA GLY A 17 -3.50 -0.66 19.60
C GLY A 17 -3.50 -2.09 19.05
N THR A 18 -3.06 -2.21 17.80
CA THR A 18 -2.80 -3.46 17.07
C THR A 18 -4.02 -4.24 16.53
N CYS A 19 -4.70 -3.70 15.54
CA CYS A 19 -5.56 -4.48 14.67
C CYS A 19 -4.95 -4.53 13.25
N SER A 20 -3.82 -5.22 13.12
CA SER A 20 -3.17 -5.43 11.82
C SER A 20 -2.78 -6.92 11.58
N LEU A 21 -3.23 -7.85 12.39
CA LEU A 21 -2.70 -9.23 12.35
C LEU A 21 -3.73 -10.33 12.09
N VAL A 22 -5.03 -10.04 11.93
CA VAL A 22 -6.04 -11.12 11.81
C VAL A 22 -6.59 -11.30 10.39
N ALA A 23 -6.52 -10.30 9.52
CA ALA A 23 -7.04 -10.41 8.15
C ALA A 23 -6.14 -11.21 7.17
N ASN A 24 -4.88 -11.45 7.51
CA ASN A 24 -3.92 -12.14 6.62
C ASN A 24 -3.86 -13.68 6.77
N MET A 25 -4.67 -14.29 7.63
CA MET A 25 -4.58 -15.74 7.88
C MET A 25 -5.44 -16.63 6.95
N HIS A 26 -6.34 -16.07 6.15
CA HIS A 26 -7.21 -16.88 5.28
C HIS A 26 -6.80 -16.94 3.79
N LEU A 27 -5.82 -16.15 3.34
CA LEU A 27 -5.27 -16.24 1.97
C LEU A 27 -4.02 -17.13 1.83
N ARG A 28 -3.60 -17.82 2.88
CA ARG A 28 -2.40 -18.69 2.88
C ARG A 28 -2.63 -20.12 2.37
N ARG A 29 -3.63 -20.39 1.51
CA ARG A 29 -3.80 -21.72 0.91
C ARG A 29 -4.18 -21.65 -0.56
N ALA A 30 -3.24 -21.28 -1.43
CA ALA A 30 -3.24 -21.72 -2.84
C ALA A 30 -2.02 -21.20 -3.62
N ALA A 31 -0.80 -21.35 -3.14
CA ALA A 31 0.38 -21.32 -4.02
C ALA A 31 1.32 -22.42 -3.56
N GLY A 32 1.06 -23.59 -4.06
CA GLY A 32 2.07 -24.67 -4.04
C GLY A 32 3.21 -24.28 -4.98
N PRO A 33 4.43 -24.85 -4.78
CA PRO A 33 5.58 -24.49 -5.59
C PRO A 33 5.28 -24.76 -7.07
N VAL A 34 5.43 -23.72 -7.91
CA VAL A 34 5.31 -23.81 -9.37
C VAL A 34 6.40 -24.76 -9.87
N ARG A 35 6.02 -25.94 -10.30
CA ARG A 35 6.92 -26.92 -10.90
C ARG A 35 7.02 -26.65 -12.39
N HIS A 36 8.15 -26.15 -12.84
CA HIS A 36 8.56 -26.22 -14.24
C HIS A 36 9.76 -27.17 -14.38
N ASN A 37 9.58 -28.26 -15.12
CA ASN A 37 10.60 -29.21 -15.57
C ASN A 37 11.62 -29.71 -14.53
N GLY A 38 11.18 -30.32 -13.42
CA GLY A 38 11.98 -31.33 -12.71
C GLY A 38 13.34 -30.90 -12.08
N ARG A 39 13.71 -29.62 -12.08
CA ARG A 39 14.83 -29.07 -11.33
C ARG A 39 14.39 -27.85 -10.54
N MET A 40 14.26 -28.02 -9.25
CA MET A 40 14.25 -26.90 -8.32
C MET A 40 15.65 -26.28 -8.36
N ILE A 41 15.79 -25.11 -8.97
CA ILE A 41 16.91 -24.23 -8.68
C ILE A 41 16.45 -23.44 -7.45
N ASP A 42 16.58 -24.05 -6.31
CA ASP A 42 16.34 -23.43 -5.00
C ASP A 42 17.54 -22.50 -4.71
N ARG A 43 17.51 -21.31 -5.33
CA ARG A 43 18.47 -20.27 -5.00
C ARG A 43 17.80 -19.31 -4.02
N SER A 44 18.49 -19.09 -2.92
CA SER A 44 18.10 -18.08 -1.93
C SER A 44 17.88 -16.73 -2.59
N LEU A 45 16.84 -16.00 -2.18
CA LEU A 45 16.48 -14.70 -2.70
C LEU A 45 16.63 -13.65 -1.60
N ALA A 46 17.40 -12.61 -1.87
CA ALA A 46 17.43 -11.40 -1.03
C ALA A 46 16.77 -10.24 -1.81
N ILE A 47 16.03 -9.39 -1.11
CA ILE A 47 15.44 -8.19 -1.70
C ILE A 47 15.91 -6.96 -0.95
N VAL A 48 16.47 -6.00 -1.68
CA VAL A 48 16.94 -4.71 -1.17
C VAL A 48 15.98 -3.62 -1.61
N VAL A 49 15.39 -2.90 -0.66
CA VAL A 49 14.50 -1.76 -0.90
C VAL A 49 15.25 -0.46 -0.60
N LEU A 50 15.42 0.37 -1.61
CA LEU A 50 16.11 1.66 -1.51
C LEU A 50 15.15 2.75 -1.03
N ALA A 51 15.32 3.21 0.21
CA ALA A 51 14.50 4.25 0.85
C ALA A 51 15.34 5.43 1.38
N ALA A 52 16.60 5.58 0.94
CA ALA A 52 17.54 6.56 1.44
C ALA A 52 17.46 7.95 0.79
N GLY A 53 16.60 8.14 -0.21
CA GLY A 53 16.50 9.36 -1.00
C GLY A 53 15.86 10.54 -0.27
N GLN A 54 16.44 11.75 -0.40
CA GLN A 54 15.94 12.97 0.27
C GLN A 54 14.59 13.47 -0.27
N GLY A 55 14.26 13.23 -1.56
CA GLY A 55 12.96 13.59 -2.14
C GLY A 55 12.68 15.10 -2.22
N THR A 56 13.65 15.93 -2.47
CA THR A 56 13.54 17.42 -2.47
C THR A 56 12.44 17.97 -3.38
N ARG A 57 12.13 17.28 -4.48
CA ARG A 57 11.05 17.65 -5.43
C ARG A 57 9.66 17.56 -4.84
N MET A 58 9.46 16.82 -3.75
CA MET A 58 8.18 16.72 -3.03
C MET A 58 7.81 18.02 -2.31
N ARG A 59 8.80 18.89 -2.01
CA ARG A 59 8.62 20.14 -1.24
C ARG A 59 7.81 19.90 0.03
N SER A 60 8.24 18.95 0.83
CA SER A 60 7.56 18.46 2.03
C SER A 60 8.54 18.15 3.15
N THR A 61 8.10 18.30 4.39
CA THR A 61 8.81 17.80 5.57
C THR A 61 8.63 16.28 5.73
N THR A 62 7.58 15.72 5.14
CA THR A 62 7.38 14.26 5.10
C THR A 62 8.37 13.64 4.11
N PRO A 63 9.13 12.61 4.50
CA PRO A 63 9.98 11.84 3.59
C PRO A 63 9.22 11.35 2.35
N LYS A 64 9.85 11.39 1.18
CA LYS A 64 9.23 11.03 -0.09
C LYS A 64 8.50 9.68 -0.03
N VAL A 65 9.15 8.67 0.50
CA VAL A 65 8.65 7.29 0.54
C VAL A 65 7.51 7.09 1.55
N LEU A 66 7.25 8.07 2.42
CA LEU A 66 6.16 8.05 3.41
C LEU A 66 4.90 8.79 2.95
N HIS A 67 4.92 9.46 1.79
CA HIS A 67 3.68 9.96 1.20
C HIS A 67 2.74 8.80 0.88
N ARG A 68 1.45 9.02 1.10
CA ARG A 68 0.44 7.97 0.98
C ARG A 68 -0.28 8.04 -0.35
N ILE A 69 -0.63 6.87 -0.88
CA ILE A 69 -1.61 6.64 -1.93
C ILE A 69 -2.47 5.45 -1.52
N ALA A 70 -3.76 5.49 -1.80
CA ALA A 70 -4.73 4.48 -1.37
C ALA A 70 -4.54 4.06 0.11
N GLY A 71 -4.35 5.04 1.00
CA GLY A 71 -4.21 4.85 2.45
C GLY A 71 -2.84 4.39 2.94
N ARG A 72 -1.94 3.87 2.08
CA ARG A 72 -0.62 3.33 2.46
C ARG A 72 0.54 4.22 2.03
N PRO A 73 1.67 4.29 2.81
CA PRO A 73 2.91 4.90 2.35
C PRO A 73 3.42 4.26 1.04
N LEU A 74 4.10 5.03 0.19
CA LEU A 74 4.69 4.51 -1.07
C LEU A 74 5.54 3.27 -0.82
N VAL A 75 6.43 3.32 0.18
CA VAL A 75 7.32 2.20 0.51
C VAL A 75 6.55 0.96 1.01
N ALA A 76 5.39 1.14 1.67
CA ALA A 76 4.59 0.02 2.14
C ALA A 76 3.93 -0.76 0.97
N HIS A 77 3.61 -0.09 -0.15
CA HIS A 77 3.21 -0.78 -1.38
C HIS A 77 4.33 -1.65 -1.93
N VAL A 78 5.57 -1.12 -1.94
CA VAL A 78 6.75 -1.91 -2.38
C VAL A 78 7.00 -3.10 -1.45
N LEU A 79 6.90 -2.90 -0.13
CA LEU A 79 7.06 -3.99 0.83
C LEU A 79 5.95 -5.05 0.75
N HIS A 80 4.76 -4.66 0.35
CA HIS A 80 3.68 -5.62 0.05
C HIS A 80 4.06 -6.54 -1.13
N VAL A 81 4.72 -6.01 -2.16
CA VAL A 81 5.30 -6.82 -3.25
C VAL A 81 6.41 -7.73 -2.73
N VAL A 82 7.31 -7.19 -1.89
CA VAL A 82 8.39 -7.98 -1.27
C VAL A 82 7.84 -9.17 -0.48
N ALA A 83 6.78 -8.95 0.32
CA ALA A 83 6.16 -10.02 1.11
C ALA A 83 5.56 -11.14 0.24
N GLN A 84 5.03 -10.83 -0.94
CA GLN A 84 4.48 -11.83 -1.88
C GLN A 84 5.57 -12.65 -2.57
N LEU A 85 6.79 -12.14 -2.66
CA LEU A 85 7.95 -12.82 -3.26
C LEU A 85 8.65 -13.76 -2.28
N GLU A 86 8.30 -13.73 -0.99
CA GLU A 86 8.81 -14.60 0.09
C GLU A 86 10.36 -14.70 0.11
N PRO A 87 11.11 -13.57 0.17
CA PRO A 87 12.55 -13.61 0.17
C PRO A 87 13.10 -14.27 1.44
N THR A 88 14.30 -14.88 1.33
CA THR A 88 15.06 -15.37 2.49
C THR A 88 15.46 -14.22 3.41
N VAL A 89 15.80 -13.06 2.83
CA VAL A 89 16.20 -11.84 3.55
C VAL A 89 15.65 -10.62 2.81
N ALA A 90 15.01 -9.72 3.56
CA ALA A 90 14.64 -8.38 3.07
C ALA A 90 15.48 -7.31 3.79
N VAL A 91 16.02 -6.36 3.03
CA VAL A 91 16.86 -5.27 3.55
C VAL A 91 16.29 -3.93 3.11
N GLY A 92 16.03 -3.03 4.06
CA GLY A 92 15.63 -1.66 3.82
C GLY A 92 16.78 -0.69 4.03
N VAL A 93 17.18 0.07 2.99
CA VAL A 93 18.26 1.04 3.11
C VAL A 93 17.70 2.43 3.38
N VAL A 94 18.09 3.03 4.49
CA VAL A 94 17.59 4.32 4.98
C VAL A 94 18.72 5.34 5.14
N ARG A 95 18.39 6.65 5.17
CA ARG A 95 19.34 7.73 5.43
C ARG A 95 18.65 9.00 5.92
N HIS A 96 17.92 9.70 5.05
CA HIS A 96 17.19 10.93 5.38
C HIS A 96 15.94 10.59 6.20
N GLU A 97 15.73 11.35 7.30
CA GLU A 97 14.65 11.10 8.26
C GLU A 97 14.61 9.62 8.67
N ARG A 98 15.79 9.10 8.97
CA ARG A 98 16.12 7.69 9.19
C ARG A 98 15.12 7.00 10.09
N ASP A 99 14.78 7.60 11.23
CA ASP A 99 13.94 6.95 12.24
C ASP A 99 12.50 6.79 11.75
N LEU A 100 11.94 7.82 11.13
CA LEU A 100 10.59 7.77 10.56
C LEU A 100 10.47 6.73 9.43
N VAL A 101 11.49 6.67 8.56
CA VAL A 101 11.48 5.72 7.45
C VAL A 101 11.69 4.28 7.96
N ALA A 102 12.60 4.07 8.92
CA ALA A 102 12.86 2.76 9.50
C ALA A 102 11.63 2.22 10.26
N GLU A 103 10.93 3.08 11.01
CA GLU A 103 9.68 2.73 11.68
C GLU A 103 8.64 2.24 10.68
N ALA A 104 8.38 3.02 9.61
CA ALA A 104 7.41 2.65 8.58
C ALA A 104 7.78 1.36 7.82
N LEU A 105 9.08 1.11 7.59
CA LEU A 105 9.54 -0.16 7.02
C LEU A 105 9.26 -1.34 7.97
N SER A 106 9.56 -1.17 9.27
CA SER A 106 9.36 -2.22 10.28
C SER A 106 7.87 -2.48 10.57
N GLU A 107 7.02 -1.44 10.52
CA GLU A 107 5.57 -1.60 10.61
C GLU A 107 5.00 -2.40 9.43
N ALA A 108 5.50 -2.13 8.22
CA ALA A 108 5.05 -2.83 7.02
C ALA A 108 5.62 -4.26 6.89
N MET A 109 6.81 -4.52 7.44
CA MET A 109 7.49 -5.81 7.40
C MET A 109 8.38 -5.99 8.65
N ALA A 110 7.92 -6.75 9.63
CA ALA A 110 8.57 -6.90 10.93
C ALA A 110 10.00 -7.46 10.87
N ASP A 111 10.28 -8.34 9.91
CA ASP A 111 11.57 -9.04 9.80
C ASP A 111 12.55 -8.34 8.82
N ILE A 112 12.27 -7.11 8.41
CA ILE A 112 13.15 -6.36 7.51
C ILE A 112 14.42 -5.91 8.23
N VAL A 113 15.59 -6.16 7.63
CA VAL A 113 16.87 -5.68 8.13
C VAL A 113 17.05 -4.22 7.71
N ILE A 114 17.20 -3.32 8.68
CA ILE A 114 17.43 -1.89 8.40
C ILE A 114 18.93 -1.64 8.29
N VAL A 115 19.34 -0.99 7.21
CA VAL A 115 20.73 -0.61 6.92
C VAL A 115 20.84 0.90 6.70
N ASP A 116 21.73 1.54 7.40
CA ASP A 116 21.99 2.96 7.29
C ASP A 116 22.99 3.24 6.15
N GLN A 117 22.58 4.08 5.18
CA GLN A 117 23.53 4.58 4.18
C GLN A 117 24.38 5.71 4.77
N ASP A 118 25.67 5.58 4.64
CA ASP A 118 26.66 6.57 5.10
C ASP A 118 26.67 7.87 4.24
N ALA A 119 27.72 8.68 4.38
CA ALA A 119 27.85 9.96 3.70
C ALA A 119 28.03 9.85 2.18
N VAL A 120 28.47 8.68 1.66
CA VAL A 120 28.68 8.47 0.23
C VAL A 120 27.34 8.37 -0.50
N PRO A 121 27.03 9.29 -1.43
CA PRO A 121 25.76 9.27 -2.12
C PRO A 121 25.71 8.20 -3.24
N GLY A 122 24.51 7.81 -3.63
CA GLY A 122 24.25 6.97 -4.79
C GLY A 122 23.67 5.59 -4.45
N THR A 123 22.97 5.05 -5.43
CA THR A 123 22.28 3.74 -5.32
C THR A 123 23.27 2.57 -5.21
N GLY A 124 24.44 2.69 -5.83
CA GLY A 124 25.51 1.69 -5.71
C GLY A 124 26.04 1.58 -4.28
N ARG A 125 26.20 2.71 -3.56
CA ARG A 125 26.62 2.68 -2.15
C ARG A 125 25.54 2.07 -1.26
N ALA A 126 24.28 2.42 -1.48
CA ALA A 126 23.16 1.85 -0.76
C ALA A 126 23.10 0.31 -0.89
N VAL A 127 23.23 -0.20 -2.12
CA VAL A 127 23.25 -1.65 -2.38
C VAL A 127 24.50 -2.32 -1.82
N GLU A 128 25.67 -1.67 -1.88
CA GLU A 128 26.92 -2.19 -1.29
C GLU A 128 26.77 -2.44 0.21
N LEU A 129 26.20 -1.48 0.94
CA LEU A 129 25.94 -1.61 2.38
C LEU A 129 24.87 -2.68 2.67
N ALA A 130 23.82 -2.77 1.86
CA ALA A 130 22.81 -3.81 1.99
C ALA A 130 23.38 -5.21 1.75
N VAL A 131 24.23 -5.39 0.74
CA VAL A 131 24.91 -6.66 0.45
C VAL A 131 25.89 -7.05 1.54
N ALA A 132 26.56 -6.08 2.17
CA ALA A 132 27.44 -6.32 3.31
C ALA A 132 26.67 -6.79 4.58
N ALA A 133 25.39 -6.45 4.69
CA ALA A 133 24.52 -6.92 5.78
C ALA A 133 23.92 -8.31 5.55
N LEU A 134 24.04 -8.87 4.35
CA LEU A 134 23.61 -10.26 4.09
C LEU A 134 24.57 -11.25 4.77
N PRO A 135 24.09 -12.44 5.19
CA PRO A 135 24.95 -13.49 5.69
C PRO A 135 26.13 -13.77 4.74
N ALA A 136 27.30 -14.04 5.30
CA ALA A 136 28.50 -14.25 4.48
C ALA A 136 28.34 -15.44 3.51
N GLU A 137 27.63 -16.48 3.97
CA GLU A 137 27.31 -17.69 3.22
C GLU A 137 26.15 -17.52 2.21
N PHE A 138 25.49 -16.38 2.20
CA PHE A 138 24.41 -16.15 1.24
C PHE A 138 24.97 -16.19 -0.18
N ASP A 139 24.52 -17.18 -0.96
CA ASP A 139 24.87 -17.37 -2.36
C ASP A 139 23.58 -17.50 -3.18
N GLY A 140 23.03 -16.37 -3.57
CA GLY A 140 21.74 -16.30 -4.27
C GLY A 140 21.61 -15.09 -5.18
N ASP A 141 20.36 -14.81 -5.49
CA ASP A 141 19.99 -13.66 -6.30
C ASP A 141 19.60 -12.49 -5.38
N VAL A 142 20.01 -11.28 -5.73
CA VAL A 142 19.65 -10.03 -5.03
C VAL A 142 18.75 -9.20 -5.95
N VAL A 143 17.51 -9.00 -5.56
CA VAL A 143 16.60 -8.05 -6.22
C VAL A 143 16.77 -6.68 -5.59
N VAL A 144 16.88 -5.65 -6.41
CA VAL A 144 16.92 -4.25 -5.95
C VAL A 144 15.66 -3.55 -6.43
N LEU A 145 14.92 -2.98 -5.47
CA LEU A 145 13.68 -2.23 -5.68
C LEU A 145 13.83 -0.80 -5.16
N SER A 146 13.22 0.16 -5.82
CA SER A 146 13.11 1.53 -5.33
C SER A 146 11.85 1.70 -4.47
N GLY A 147 11.97 2.25 -3.26
CA GLY A 147 10.85 2.44 -2.33
C GLY A 147 9.82 3.48 -2.76
N ASP A 148 10.03 4.13 -3.89
CA ASP A 148 9.14 5.13 -4.49
C ASP A 148 8.44 4.66 -5.78
N VAL A 149 8.44 3.35 -6.06
CA VAL A 149 7.76 2.74 -7.22
C VAL A 149 6.56 1.90 -6.75
N PRO A 150 5.48 2.54 -6.28
CA PRO A 150 4.38 1.86 -5.58
C PRO A 150 3.47 1.03 -6.48
N LEU A 151 3.53 1.21 -7.80
CA LEU A 151 2.68 0.53 -8.78
C LEU A 151 3.30 -0.78 -9.30
N LEU A 152 4.54 -1.10 -8.91
CA LEU A 152 5.20 -2.35 -9.26
C LEU A 152 4.43 -3.52 -8.67
N THR A 153 4.31 -4.61 -9.43
CA THR A 153 3.59 -5.82 -8.98
C THR A 153 4.53 -6.99 -8.74
N ALA A 154 4.11 -7.91 -7.87
CA ALA A 154 4.89 -9.11 -7.56
C ALA A 154 5.07 -10.00 -8.81
N GLU A 155 4.08 -10.08 -9.68
CA GLU A 155 4.13 -10.84 -10.92
C GLU A 155 5.22 -10.29 -11.87
N THR A 156 5.34 -8.97 -11.97
CA THR A 156 6.39 -8.32 -12.79
C THR A 156 7.78 -8.64 -12.28
N VAL A 157 7.99 -8.56 -10.96
CA VAL A 157 9.29 -8.88 -10.34
C VAL A 157 9.59 -10.36 -10.43
N ALA A 158 8.60 -11.23 -10.19
CA ALA A 158 8.75 -12.67 -10.32
C ALA A 158 9.14 -13.08 -11.74
N ALA A 159 8.51 -12.50 -12.76
CA ALA A 159 8.87 -12.74 -14.15
C ALA A 159 10.31 -12.32 -14.48
N LEU A 160 10.79 -11.20 -13.90
CA LEU A 160 12.19 -10.79 -14.05
C LEU A 160 13.16 -11.78 -13.37
N ILE A 161 12.82 -12.26 -12.17
CA ILE A 161 13.62 -13.28 -11.45
C ILE A 161 13.68 -14.59 -12.24
N GLU A 162 12.56 -15.03 -12.79
CA GLU A 162 12.47 -16.23 -13.61
C GLU A 162 13.33 -16.10 -14.88
N GLU A 163 13.24 -14.97 -15.57
CA GLU A 163 14.05 -14.67 -16.76
C GLU A 163 15.55 -14.63 -16.43
N HIS A 164 15.93 -14.00 -15.29
CA HIS A 164 17.29 -13.97 -14.79
C HIS A 164 17.86 -15.38 -14.60
N ARG A 165 17.09 -16.25 -13.94
CA ARG A 165 17.48 -17.64 -13.67
C ARG A 165 17.52 -18.47 -14.97
N ARG A 166 16.54 -18.31 -15.85
CA ARG A 166 16.43 -19.02 -17.13
C ARG A 166 17.61 -18.74 -18.05
N THR A 167 18.03 -17.48 -18.14
CA THR A 167 19.14 -17.03 -18.99
C THR A 167 20.51 -17.25 -18.36
N ALA A 168 20.54 -17.60 -17.06
CA ALA A 168 21.74 -17.64 -16.25
C ALA A 168 22.55 -16.32 -16.28
N ALA A 169 21.85 -15.18 -16.45
CA ALA A 169 22.45 -13.86 -16.47
C ALA A 169 23.14 -13.54 -15.14
N VAL A 170 24.15 -12.66 -15.18
CA VAL A 170 24.80 -12.12 -13.97
C VAL A 170 24.04 -10.91 -13.43
N ALA A 171 23.42 -10.16 -14.35
CA ALA A 171 22.46 -9.12 -14.00
C ALA A 171 21.26 -9.17 -14.96
N SER A 172 20.09 -8.84 -14.45
CA SER A 172 18.88 -8.58 -15.23
C SER A 172 18.22 -7.31 -14.75
N LEU A 173 17.57 -6.57 -15.63
CA LEU A 173 16.90 -5.33 -15.29
C LEU A 173 15.55 -5.20 -15.98
N LEU A 174 14.65 -4.46 -15.38
CA LEU A 174 13.44 -3.98 -16.06
C LEU A 174 13.76 -2.67 -16.78
N SER A 175 13.32 -2.57 -18.02
CA SER A 175 13.30 -1.32 -18.77
C SER A 175 11.89 -0.98 -19.24
N ALA A 176 11.66 0.28 -19.57
CA ALA A 176 10.41 0.76 -20.13
C ALA A 176 10.71 1.68 -21.32
N THR A 177 9.79 1.76 -22.27
CA THR A 177 9.84 2.78 -23.32
C THR A 177 8.89 3.92 -22.95
N LEU A 178 9.40 5.14 -22.90
CA LEU A 178 8.65 6.33 -22.54
C LEU A 178 8.65 7.35 -23.69
N ASP A 179 7.51 8.03 -23.89
CA ASP A 179 7.41 9.17 -24.80
C ASP A 179 8.26 10.36 -24.32
N ASP A 180 8.26 10.61 -23.01
CA ASP A 180 9.16 11.57 -22.36
C ASP A 180 10.07 10.86 -21.36
N PRO A 181 11.30 10.51 -21.76
CA PRO A 181 12.26 9.81 -20.91
C PRO A 181 13.04 10.75 -19.98
N THR A 182 12.67 12.01 -19.85
CA THR A 182 13.40 13.03 -19.05
C THR A 182 13.56 12.59 -17.59
N GLY A 183 14.79 12.65 -17.10
CA GLY A 183 15.13 12.33 -15.71
C GLY A 183 15.46 10.87 -15.42
N TYR A 184 15.27 9.97 -16.39
CA TYR A 184 15.63 8.55 -16.26
C TYR A 184 17.02 8.25 -16.87
N GLY A 185 17.68 7.21 -16.37
CA GLY A 185 18.85 6.60 -17.01
C GLY A 185 18.45 5.94 -18.35
N ARG A 186 19.32 6.02 -19.34
CA ARG A 186 19.11 5.47 -20.68
C ARG A 186 19.76 4.10 -20.84
N ILE A 187 19.03 3.15 -21.42
CA ILE A 187 19.58 1.84 -21.76
C ILE A 187 20.32 1.95 -23.10
N VAL A 188 21.62 1.81 -23.06
CA VAL A 188 22.44 1.79 -24.28
C VAL A 188 22.65 0.35 -24.74
N ARG A 189 22.23 0.04 -25.96
CA ARG A 189 22.34 -1.30 -26.54
C ARG A 189 23.42 -1.31 -27.64
N SER A 190 24.03 -2.47 -27.82
CA SER A 190 24.88 -2.75 -28.98
C SER A 190 24.04 -3.01 -30.26
N PRO A 191 24.66 -3.03 -31.45
CA PRO A 191 23.94 -3.28 -32.69
C PRO A 191 23.22 -4.64 -32.77
N ASP A 192 23.66 -5.62 -31.99
CA ASP A 192 23.00 -6.92 -31.80
C ASP A 192 21.86 -6.93 -30.77
N GLY A 193 21.55 -5.75 -30.20
CA GLY A 193 20.47 -5.56 -29.24
C GLY A 193 20.83 -5.86 -27.79
N ALA A 194 22.05 -6.29 -27.48
CA ALA A 194 22.45 -6.56 -26.10
C ALA A 194 22.63 -5.27 -25.30
N VAL A 195 22.22 -5.28 -24.01
CA VAL A 195 22.48 -4.16 -23.09
C VAL A 195 23.98 -4.01 -22.91
N GLN A 196 24.50 -2.82 -23.10
CA GLN A 196 25.92 -2.51 -22.87
C GLN A 196 26.14 -1.76 -21.57
N ARG A 197 25.35 -0.71 -21.34
CA ARG A 197 25.48 0.17 -20.19
C ARG A 197 24.21 0.96 -19.98
N ILE A 198 24.12 1.58 -18.81
CA ILE A 198 23.07 2.55 -18.46
C ILE A 198 23.77 3.90 -18.23
N ILE A 199 23.25 4.96 -18.82
CA ILE A 199 23.80 6.32 -18.64
C ILE A 199 22.74 7.17 -17.98
N GLU A 200 23.07 7.74 -16.83
CA GLU A 200 22.17 8.61 -16.08
C GLU A 200 21.87 9.89 -16.89
N HIS A 201 20.64 10.41 -16.76
CA HIS A 201 20.17 11.56 -17.54
C HIS A 201 21.11 12.77 -17.47
N LYS A 202 21.74 13.02 -16.31
CA LYS A 202 22.65 14.16 -16.10
C LYS A 202 24.00 14.00 -16.80
N ASP A 203 24.43 12.75 -17.03
CA ASP A 203 25.70 12.41 -17.66
C ASP A 203 25.53 12.08 -19.16
N ALA A 204 24.26 12.09 -19.67
CA ALA A 204 23.92 11.77 -21.05
C ALA A 204 24.12 12.97 -21.99
N ASP A 205 24.75 12.73 -23.14
CA ASP A 205 24.77 13.66 -24.26
C ASP A 205 23.41 13.67 -25.02
N GLU A 206 23.28 14.49 -26.05
CA GLU A 206 22.04 14.68 -26.80
C GLU A 206 21.60 13.37 -27.51
N ALA A 207 22.52 12.62 -28.07
CA ALA A 207 22.23 11.37 -28.77
C ALA A 207 21.70 10.30 -27.78
N ILE A 208 22.30 10.22 -26.60
CA ILE A 208 21.86 9.30 -25.55
C ILE A 208 20.53 9.75 -24.98
N ARG A 209 20.31 11.07 -24.78
CA ARG A 209 19.01 11.59 -24.28
C ARG A 209 17.85 11.29 -25.22
N ALA A 210 18.10 11.13 -26.52
CA ALA A 210 17.09 10.77 -27.50
C ALA A 210 16.63 9.30 -27.42
N ILE A 211 17.35 8.45 -26.69
CA ILE A 211 16.93 7.05 -26.46
C ILE A 211 15.65 7.04 -25.60
N ALA A 212 14.60 6.40 -26.11
CA ALA A 212 13.31 6.27 -25.40
C ALA A 212 13.30 5.15 -24.36
N GLU A 213 14.20 4.17 -24.46
CA GLU A 213 14.30 3.07 -23.51
C GLU A 213 15.03 3.52 -22.24
N VAL A 214 14.33 3.40 -21.11
CA VAL A 214 14.80 3.88 -19.81
C VAL A 214 15.00 2.76 -18.82
N ASN A 215 15.90 3.00 -17.89
CA ASN A 215 16.12 2.18 -16.70
C ASN A 215 15.04 2.48 -15.65
N THR A 216 14.33 1.45 -15.19
CA THR A 216 13.27 1.58 -14.19
C THR A 216 13.77 1.56 -12.74
N GLY A 217 15.05 1.21 -12.52
CA GLY A 217 15.61 1.06 -11.17
C GLY A 217 15.31 -0.29 -10.51
N THR A 218 14.76 -1.25 -11.26
CA THR A 218 14.48 -2.61 -10.77
C THR A 218 15.48 -3.59 -11.38
N TYR A 219 16.18 -4.33 -10.54
CA TYR A 219 17.24 -5.23 -10.97
C TYR A 219 17.21 -6.57 -10.24
N VAL A 220 17.81 -7.58 -10.86
CA VAL A 220 18.23 -8.83 -10.25
C VAL A 220 19.71 -9.04 -10.53
N PHE A 221 20.49 -9.31 -9.51
CA PHE A 221 21.92 -9.57 -9.63
C PHE A 221 22.30 -10.88 -8.94
N ARG A 222 23.34 -11.54 -9.42
CA ARG A 222 24.07 -12.52 -8.63
C ARG A 222 24.77 -11.81 -7.49
N VAL A 223 24.61 -12.28 -6.25
CA VAL A 223 25.26 -11.65 -5.07
C VAL A 223 26.78 -11.61 -5.21
N ALA A 224 27.39 -12.66 -5.79
CA ALA A 224 28.84 -12.73 -6.01
C ALA A 224 29.34 -11.55 -6.85
N ALA A 225 28.63 -11.21 -7.93
CA ALA A 225 28.99 -10.07 -8.79
C ALA A 225 28.87 -8.72 -8.05
N LEU A 226 27.85 -8.53 -7.21
CA LEU A 226 27.73 -7.33 -6.40
C LEU A 226 28.87 -7.19 -5.39
N ARG A 227 29.21 -8.29 -4.69
CA ARG A 227 30.33 -8.32 -3.73
C ARG A 227 31.67 -7.99 -4.37
N GLU A 228 31.90 -8.46 -5.60
CA GLU A 228 33.14 -8.22 -6.34
C GLU A 228 33.20 -6.82 -6.95
N LEU A 229 32.13 -6.38 -7.61
CA LEU A 229 32.16 -5.20 -8.47
C LEU A 229 31.82 -3.92 -7.75
N LEU A 230 30.88 -3.91 -6.76
CA LEU A 230 30.48 -2.68 -6.07
C LEU A 230 31.67 -1.95 -5.42
N PRO A 231 32.64 -2.61 -4.76
CA PRO A 231 33.80 -1.90 -4.21
C PRO A 231 34.63 -1.16 -5.25
N THR A 232 34.62 -1.59 -6.52
CA THR A 232 35.40 -0.98 -7.62
C THR A 232 34.71 0.18 -8.30
N VAL A 233 33.39 0.39 -8.07
CA VAL A 233 32.63 1.51 -8.64
C VAL A 233 33.09 2.81 -8.00
N GLY A 234 33.53 3.77 -8.83
CA GLY A 234 33.97 5.09 -8.41
C GLY A 234 32.83 6.10 -8.23
N VAL A 235 33.22 7.34 -7.94
CA VAL A 235 32.31 8.50 -7.80
C VAL A 235 32.64 9.62 -8.80
N ALA A 236 33.40 9.32 -9.84
CA ALA A 236 33.86 10.30 -10.84
C ALA A 236 32.75 10.52 -11.91
N ASN A 237 31.64 11.13 -11.50
CA ASN A 237 30.50 11.48 -12.36
C ASN A 237 29.94 12.86 -11.93
N SER A 238 28.96 13.38 -12.68
CA SER A 238 28.38 14.72 -12.45
C SER A 238 27.77 14.94 -11.07
N GLN A 239 27.44 13.87 -10.35
CA GLN A 239 26.80 13.93 -9.05
C GLN A 239 27.73 13.54 -7.87
N GLY A 240 28.98 13.10 -8.15
CA GLY A 240 29.90 12.59 -7.13
C GLY A 240 29.31 11.37 -6.38
N ALA A 241 28.49 10.56 -7.05
CA ALA A 241 27.72 9.49 -6.45
C ALA A 241 28.17 8.12 -6.96
N LYS A 242 28.09 7.11 -6.13
CA LYS A 242 28.35 5.71 -6.51
C LYS A 242 27.11 5.14 -7.17
N TYR A 243 27.11 5.00 -8.50
CA TYR A 243 25.96 4.52 -9.24
C TYR A 243 25.89 3.00 -9.32
N LEU A 244 24.71 2.42 -9.03
CA LEU A 244 24.47 0.99 -9.26
C LEU A 244 24.49 0.66 -10.75
N THR A 245 24.09 1.60 -11.60
CA THR A 245 24.06 1.46 -13.06
C THR A 245 25.44 1.21 -13.67
N ASP A 246 26.53 1.63 -13.01
CA ASP A 246 27.90 1.37 -13.48
C ASP A 246 28.28 -0.12 -13.39
N VAL A 247 27.67 -0.87 -12.46
CA VAL A 247 27.88 -2.32 -12.33
C VAL A 247 27.48 -3.05 -13.62
N ILE A 248 26.47 -2.57 -14.35
CA ILE A 248 26.02 -3.16 -15.60
C ILE A 248 27.13 -3.11 -16.66
N ALA A 249 27.81 -1.96 -16.79
CA ALA A 249 28.94 -1.81 -17.70
C ALA A 249 30.11 -2.71 -17.28
N LEU A 250 30.41 -2.82 -15.99
CA LEU A 250 31.49 -3.68 -15.50
C LEU A 250 31.22 -5.17 -15.81
N ILE A 251 29.99 -5.65 -15.60
CA ILE A 251 29.56 -7.01 -15.93
C ILE A 251 29.74 -7.27 -17.44
N ARG A 252 29.30 -6.32 -18.29
CA ARG A 252 29.43 -6.43 -19.74
C ARG A 252 30.89 -6.44 -20.21
N ASN A 253 31.73 -5.58 -19.63
CA ASN A 253 33.15 -5.51 -19.94
C ASN A 253 33.89 -6.81 -19.56
N ALA A 254 33.43 -7.51 -18.52
CA ALA A 254 33.91 -8.84 -18.15
C ALA A 254 33.38 -9.96 -19.06
N GLY A 255 32.62 -9.63 -20.14
CA GLY A 255 32.04 -10.60 -21.08
C GLY A 255 30.83 -11.37 -20.54
N ALA A 256 30.31 -11.01 -19.36
CA ALA A 256 29.16 -11.69 -18.76
C ALA A 256 27.81 -11.18 -19.30
N LEU A 257 26.77 -12.02 -19.18
CA LEU A 257 25.45 -11.74 -19.72
C LEU A 257 24.70 -10.75 -18.81
N VAL A 258 24.17 -9.71 -19.43
CA VAL A 258 23.14 -8.82 -18.87
C VAL A 258 21.86 -8.97 -19.69
N SER A 259 20.75 -9.30 -19.06
CA SER A 259 19.42 -9.38 -19.65
C SER A 259 18.61 -8.12 -19.32
N ALA A 260 17.71 -7.72 -20.20
CA ALA A 260 16.74 -6.66 -19.94
C ALA A 260 15.37 -7.07 -20.46
N ALA A 261 14.36 -6.96 -19.59
CA ALA A 261 12.96 -7.18 -19.93
C ALA A 261 12.24 -5.83 -20.01
N ILE A 262 11.64 -5.55 -21.17
CA ILE A 262 10.84 -4.35 -21.38
C ILE A 262 9.46 -4.60 -20.82
N VAL A 263 9.01 -3.76 -19.86
CA VAL A 263 7.66 -3.87 -19.31
C VAL A 263 6.61 -3.39 -20.31
N ALA A 264 5.49 -4.07 -20.37
CA ALA A 264 4.38 -3.69 -21.24
C ALA A 264 3.65 -2.42 -20.73
N ASP A 265 3.54 -2.26 -19.41
CA ASP A 265 2.93 -1.10 -18.74
C ASP A 265 4.03 -0.26 -18.07
N ALA A 266 4.49 0.78 -18.76
CA ALA A 266 5.51 1.68 -18.24
C ALA A 266 5.06 2.40 -16.95
N ALA A 267 3.75 2.65 -16.75
CA ALA A 267 3.21 3.27 -15.56
C ALA A 267 3.48 2.42 -14.32
N ALA A 268 3.52 1.08 -14.45
CA ALA A 268 3.80 0.17 -13.35
C ALA A 268 5.19 0.37 -12.73
N THR A 269 6.14 0.94 -13.47
CA THR A 269 7.53 1.16 -13.03
C THR A 269 7.85 2.63 -12.77
N ALA A 270 6.86 3.51 -12.85
CA ALA A 270 7.06 4.94 -12.65
C ALA A 270 7.36 5.28 -11.19
N GLY A 271 8.50 5.95 -10.96
CA GLY A 271 8.88 6.45 -9.65
C GLY A 271 8.15 7.76 -9.31
N VAL A 272 7.63 7.85 -8.07
CA VAL A 272 7.00 9.06 -7.55
C VAL A 272 8.06 10.01 -7.02
N ASN A 273 8.29 11.12 -7.71
CA ASN A 273 9.32 12.10 -7.37
C ASN A 273 8.78 13.50 -7.03
N GLY A 274 7.50 13.75 -7.33
CA GLY A 274 6.82 15.01 -7.10
C GLY A 274 5.32 14.82 -6.92
N ARG A 275 4.61 15.91 -6.58
CA ARG A 275 3.17 15.86 -6.27
C ARG A 275 2.28 15.47 -7.46
N THR A 276 2.67 15.84 -8.67
CA THR A 276 1.95 15.43 -9.89
C THR A 276 2.04 13.92 -10.09
N GLN A 277 3.24 13.36 -9.99
CA GLN A 277 3.45 11.92 -10.10
C GLN A 277 2.76 11.15 -8.96
N LEU A 278 2.67 11.74 -7.76
CA LEU A 278 1.92 11.17 -6.64
C LEU A 278 0.43 11.03 -7.01
N ALA A 279 -0.18 12.10 -7.54
CA ALA A 279 -1.59 12.10 -7.95
C ALA A 279 -1.86 11.14 -9.11
N ASP A 280 -0.92 11.02 -10.05
CA ASP A 280 -1.05 10.08 -11.17
C ASP A 280 -0.95 8.63 -10.69
N ALA A 281 -0.01 8.32 -9.79
CA ALA A 281 0.12 7.00 -9.17
C ALA A 281 -1.13 6.63 -8.35
N GLU A 282 -1.67 7.57 -7.58
CA GLU A 282 -2.94 7.41 -6.84
C GLU A 282 -4.08 7.01 -7.77
N ARG A 283 -4.26 7.73 -8.88
CA ARG A 283 -5.34 7.46 -9.86
C ARG A 283 -5.20 6.07 -10.48
N VAL A 284 -3.99 5.68 -10.87
CA VAL A 284 -3.74 4.35 -11.45
C VAL A 284 -4.02 3.25 -10.43
N LEU A 285 -3.54 3.42 -9.19
CA LEU A 285 -3.75 2.43 -8.13
C LEU A 285 -5.22 2.31 -7.77
N ASN A 286 -5.93 3.44 -7.58
CA ASN A 286 -7.37 3.43 -7.33
C ASN A 286 -8.15 2.71 -8.42
N ALA A 287 -7.83 2.94 -9.70
CA ALA A 287 -8.48 2.24 -10.80
C ALA A 287 -8.26 0.71 -10.74
N ARG A 288 -7.07 0.26 -10.32
CA ARG A 288 -6.78 -1.17 -10.11
C ARG A 288 -7.60 -1.73 -8.94
N ILE A 289 -7.67 -1.03 -7.81
CA ILE A 289 -8.44 -1.42 -6.62
C ILE A 289 -9.93 -1.52 -6.96
N VAL A 290 -10.50 -0.49 -7.57
CA VAL A 290 -11.90 -0.47 -8.02
C VAL A 290 -12.20 -1.66 -8.93
N ARG A 291 -11.32 -1.92 -9.92
CA ARG A 291 -11.48 -3.06 -10.82
C ARG A 291 -11.43 -4.41 -10.08
N THR A 292 -10.58 -4.54 -9.07
CA THR A 292 -10.51 -5.76 -8.24
C THR A 292 -11.84 -6.02 -7.54
N HIS A 293 -12.45 -4.99 -6.93
CA HIS A 293 -13.77 -5.12 -6.32
C HIS A 293 -14.87 -5.44 -7.33
N GLN A 294 -14.84 -4.79 -8.51
CA GLN A 294 -15.81 -5.11 -9.58
C GLN A 294 -15.72 -6.57 -10.03
N LEU A 295 -14.51 -7.11 -10.17
CA LEU A 295 -14.30 -8.53 -10.51
C LEU A 295 -14.72 -9.48 -9.39
N ALA A 296 -14.74 -8.99 -8.15
CA ALA A 296 -15.24 -9.72 -6.97
C ALA A 296 -16.75 -9.56 -6.73
N GLY A 297 -17.51 -9.00 -7.70
CA GLY A 297 -18.97 -8.93 -7.64
C GLY A 297 -19.53 -7.62 -7.05
N VAL A 298 -18.70 -6.59 -6.84
CA VAL A 298 -19.16 -5.28 -6.36
C VAL A 298 -19.57 -4.39 -7.55
N THR A 299 -20.73 -3.75 -7.46
CA THR A 299 -21.17 -2.76 -8.45
C THR A 299 -20.65 -1.39 -8.08
N VAL A 300 -19.70 -0.84 -8.83
CA VAL A 300 -19.25 0.56 -8.70
C VAL A 300 -19.83 1.38 -9.85
N ARG A 301 -20.77 2.29 -9.54
CA ARG A 301 -21.54 3.04 -10.56
C ARG A 301 -20.70 4.06 -11.30
N ASP A 302 -19.81 4.73 -10.61
CA ASP A 302 -18.89 5.69 -11.19
C ASP A 302 -17.46 5.49 -10.67
N PRO A 303 -16.64 4.69 -11.35
CA PRO A 303 -15.24 4.46 -10.99
C PRO A 303 -14.39 5.74 -10.92
N ALA A 304 -14.77 6.79 -11.65
CA ALA A 304 -13.98 8.02 -11.73
C ALA A 304 -14.09 8.89 -10.47
N THR A 305 -15.22 8.82 -9.76
CA THR A 305 -15.47 9.59 -8.53
C THR A 305 -15.45 8.74 -7.27
N THR A 306 -15.21 7.44 -7.39
CA THR A 306 -15.10 6.50 -6.26
C THR A 306 -13.63 6.28 -5.90
N TRP A 307 -13.29 6.46 -4.61
CA TRP A 307 -11.95 6.27 -4.08
C TRP A 307 -11.96 5.22 -2.99
N ILE A 308 -11.11 4.21 -3.12
CA ILE A 308 -11.07 3.05 -2.23
C ILE A 308 -9.62 2.80 -1.80
N ASP A 309 -9.39 2.83 -0.49
CA ASP A 309 -8.08 2.51 0.09
C ASP A 309 -7.76 1.01 -0.02
N ALA A 310 -6.47 0.70 0.01
CA ALA A 310 -5.96 -0.65 -0.25
C ALA A 310 -6.37 -1.70 0.78
N GLU A 311 -6.75 -1.29 2.01
CA GLU A 311 -7.18 -2.19 3.09
C GLU A 311 -8.70 -2.40 3.14
N VAL A 312 -9.45 -1.70 2.29
CA VAL A 312 -10.92 -1.78 2.27
C VAL A 312 -11.36 -3.15 1.74
N SER A 313 -12.35 -3.72 2.41
CA SER A 313 -13.02 -4.94 1.95
C SER A 313 -14.51 -4.68 1.68
N ILE A 314 -15.06 -5.25 0.60
CA ILE A 314 -16.45 -5.06 0.19
C ILE A 314 -17.03 -6.41 -0.21
N GLY A 315 -18.18 -6.76 0.37
CA GLY A 315 -18.90 -7.99 0.05
C GLY A 315 -19.58 -7.95 -1.33
N GLU A 316 -19.83 -9.13 -1.89
CA GLU A 316 -20.51 -9.32 -3.17
C GLU A 316 -21.90 -8.66 -3.17
N ASP A 317 -22.41 -8.30 -4.35
CA ASP A 317 -23.69 -7.67 -4.60
C ASP A 317 -23.88 -6.29 -3.93
N THR A 318 -22.83 -5.75 -3.30
CA THR A 318 -22.82 -4.39 -2.76
C THR A 318 -22.69 -3.38 -3.90
N GLU A 319 -23.44 -2.28 -3.78
CA GLU A 319 -23.47 -1.18 -4.74
C GLU A 319 -22.83 0.09 -4.15
N ILE A 320 -21.81 0.61 -4.83
CA ILE A 320 -21.14 1.87 -4.49
C ILE A 320 -21.56 2.95 -5.47
N LEU A 321 -22.20 4.00 -4.94
CA LEU A 321 -22.72 5.14 -5.71
C LEU A 321 -21.68 6.26 -5.85
N PRO A 322 -21.86 7.19 -6.82
CA PRO A 322 -20.87 8.23 -7.12
C PRO A 322 -20.46 9.10 -5.94
N GLY A 323 -19.22 9.62 -5.96
CA GLY A 323 -18.69 10.50 -4.92
C GLY A 323 -18.33 9.83 -3.62
N THR A 324 -18.31 8.50 -3.57
CA THR A 324 -18.03 7.73 -2.34
C THR A 324 -16.53 7.55 -2.14
N GLN A 325 -16.07 7.74 -0.91
CA GLN A 325 -14.71 7.51 -0.45
C GLN A 325 -14.70 6.49 0.68
N LEU A 326 -14.02 5.38 0.49
CA LEU A 326 -13.84 4.31 1.47
C LEU A 326 -12.38 4.29 1.91
N ARG A 327 -12.12 4.62 3.17
CA ARG A 327 -10.79 4.89 3.68
C ARG A 327 -10.38 3.95 4.80
N GLY A 328 -9.05 3.82 4.95
CA GLY A 328 -8.45 2.99 6.00
C GLY A 328 -8.84 1.52 5.87
N ALA A 329 -9.17 0.88 6.99
CA ALA A 329 -9.59 -0.52 7.06
C ALA A 329 -11.12 -0.70 7.04
N THR A 330 -11.84 0.16 6.32
CA THR A 330 -13.31 0.06 6.21
C THR A 330 -13.73 -1.28 5.62
N SER A 331 -14.67 -1.95 6.30
CA SER A 331 -15.26 -3.21 5.83
C SER A 331 -16.76 -3.03 5.56
N ILE A 332 -17.22 -3.53 4.42
CA ILE A 332 -18.62 -3.47 4.00
C ILE A 332 -19.10 -4.90 3.70
N GLY A 333 -20.23 -5.26 4.27
CA GLY A 333 -20.88 -6.56 4.06
C GLY A 333 -21.46 -6.70 2.64
N ARG A 334 -22.28 -7.74 2.45
CA ARG A 334 -22.96 -8.06 1.19
C ARG A 334 -24.26 -7.26 1.04
N ASP A 335 -24.74 -7.12 -0.20
CA ASP A 335 -26.04 -6.51 -0.52
C ASP A 335 -26.22 -5.09 0.04
N ALA A 336 -25.14 -4.41 0.40
CA ALA A 336 -25.20 -3.04 0.93
C ALA A 336 -25.28 -1.98 -0.20
N VAL A 337 -25.81 -0.81 0.13
CA VAL A 337 -25.82 0.34 -0.78
C VAL A 337 -25.14 1.52 -0.10
N ILE A 338 -24.00 1.95 -0.64
CA ILE A 338 -23.17 3.01 -0.07
C ILE A 338 -23.06 4.18 -1.03
N GLY A 339 -23.43 5.35 -0.57
CA GLY A 339 -23.42 6.58 -1.36
C GLY A 339 -24.82 7.08 -1.72
N PRO A 340 -24.92 8.11 -2.59
CA PRO A 340 -23.81 8.89 -3.10
C PRO A 340 -23.16 9.77 -2.01
N ASP A 341 -22.00 10.34 -2.32
CA ASP A 341 -21.34 11.36 -1.50
C ASP A 341 -21.12 10.91 -0.03
N CYS A 342 -20.60 9.71 0.18
CA CYS A 342 -20.21 9.18 1.48
C CYS A 342 -18.70 9.20 1.67
N THR A 343 -18.25 9.49 2.90
CA THR A 343 -16.88 9.27 3.36
C THR A 343 -16.91 8.36 4.58
N LEU A 344 -16.39 7.14 4.44
CA LEU A 344 -16.32 6.15 5.53
C LEU A 344 -14.85 5.86 5.81
N THR A 345 -14.40 6.12 7.04
CA THR A 345 -13.02 5.89 7.46
C THR A 345 -13.00 4.91 8.63
N ASP A 346 -12.32 3.78 8.47
CA ASP A 346 -12.19 2.73 9.50
C ASP A 346 -13.56 2.31 10.07
N CYS A 347 -14.55 2.13 9.20
CA CYS A 347 -15.92 1.77 9.55
C CYS A 347 -16.22 0.30 9.27
N GLU A 348 -17.13 -0.27 10.07
CA GLU A 348 -17.72 -1.59 9.83
C GLU A 348 -19.17 -1.42 9.40
N VAL A 349 -19.54 -1.91 8.21
CA VAL A 349 -20.89 -1.82 7.66
C VAL A 349 -21.44 -3.23 7.42
N GLY A 350 -22.52 -3.56 8.06
CA GLY A 350 -23.16 -4.89 7.96
C GLY A 350 -23.92 -5.12 6.66
N ASP A 351 -24.28 -6.37 6.43
CA ASP A 351 -25.02 -6.81 5.24
C ASP A 351 -26.34 -6.06 5.06
N GLY A 352 -26.66 -5.70 3.83
CA GLY A 352 -27.93 -5.04 3.47
C GLY A 352 -28.07 -3.63 4.03
N ALA A 353 -27.03 -3.03 4.57
CA ALA A 353 -27.10 -1.65 5.10
C ALA A 353 -27.17 -0.61 3.97
N HIS A 354 -27.87 0.49 4.24
CA HIS A 354 -28.01 1.62 3.33
C HIS A 354 -27.41 2.88 3.95
N VAL A 355 -26.34 3.44 3.35
CA VAL A 355 -25.65 4.64 3.84
C VAL A 355 -25.63 5.69 2.74
N THR A 356 -26.21 6.86 3.01
CA THR A 356 -26.37 7.93 1.99
C THR A 356 -25.83 9.25 2.52
N ARG A 357 -25.01 9.98 1.74
CA ARG A 357 -24.49 11.32 2.07
C ARG A 357 -24.08 11.44 3.54
N THR A 358 -23.18 10.58 3.96
CA THR A 358 -22.78 10.42 5.35
C THR A 358 -21.27 10.52 5.48
N ASP A 359 -20.82 11.21 6.51
CA ASP A 359 -19.44 11.15 6.99
C ASP A 359 -19.40 10.27 8.25
N ALA A 360 -18.56 9.24 8.25
CA ALA A 360 -18.40 8.34 9.39
C ALA A 360 -16.93 7.96 9.60
N THR A 361 -16.55 7.94 10.88
CA THR A 361 -15.19 7.53 11.29
C THR A 361 -15.27 6.61 12.49
N LEU A 362 -14.58 5.45 12.45
CA LEU A 362 -14.52 4.46 13.52
C LEU A 362 -15.94 4.14 14.04
N ALA A 363 -16.86 3.87 13.12
CA ALA A 363 -18.26 3.61 13.40
C ALA A 363 -18.68 2.20 12.95
N VAL A 364 -19.60 1.60 13.67
CA VAL A 364 -20.23 0.31 13.32
C VAL A 364 -21.69 0.57 12.92
N ILE A 365 -22.05 0.12 11.72
CA ILE A 365 -23.40 0.21 11.15
C ILE A 365 -23.91 -1.22 10.96
N GLY A 366 -24.90 -1.61 11.75
CA GLY A 366 -25.42 -2.98 11.78
C GLY A 366 -26.14 -3.42 10.51
N ALA A 367 -26.32 -4.72 10.36
CA ALA A 367 -26.99 -5.31 9.21
C ALA A 367 -28.41 -4.74 8.99
N GLY A 368 -28.72 -4.40 7.73
CA GLY A 368 -30.01 -3.82 7.35
C GLY A 368 -30.29 -2.43 7.93
N ALA A 369 -29.30 -1.79 8.53
CA ALA A 369 -29.44 -0.45 9.08
C ALA A 369 -29.48 0.63 7.98
N SER A 370 -30.04 1.80 8.30
CA SER A 370 -30.16 2.93 7.39
C SER A 370 -29.55 4.18 8.00
N VAL A 371 -28.63 4.85 7.27
CA VAL A 371 -27.92 6.04 7.72
C VAL A 371 -28.02 7.15 6.67
N GLY A 372 -28.33 8.35 7.15
CA GLY A 372 -28.35 9.56 6.33
C GLY A 372 -29.74 9.92 5.75
N PRO A 373 -29.81 10.86 4.80
CA PRO A 373 -28.69 11.67 4.33
C PRO A 373 -28.23 12.73 5.33
N PHE A 374 -27.01 13.26 5.15
CA PHE A 374 -26.43 14.31 5.98
C PHE A 374 -26.28 13.93 7.45
N ALA A 375 -25.82 12.70 7.71
CA ALA A 375 -25.47 12.21 9.03
C ALA A 375 -23.96 12.33 9.26
N TYR A 376 -23.56 12.57 10.53
CA TYR A 376 -22.17 12.56 10.96
C TYR A 376 -21.97 11.58 12.12
N LEU A 377 -21.30 10.46 11.84
CA LEU A 377 -21.02 9.41 12.81
C LEU A 377 -19.56 9.53 13.27
N ARG A 378 -19.37 10.03 14.48
CA ARG A 378 -18.05 10.18 15.09
C ARG A 378 -17.60 8.86 15.75
N PRO A 379 -16.30 8.78 16.12
CA PRO A 379 -15.73 7.58 16.73
C PRO A 379 -16.55 7.05 17.92
N GLY A 380 -16.68 5.71 17.97
CA GLY A 380 -17.41 5.00 19.00
C GLY A 380 -18.93 4.94 18.79
N THR A 381 -19.43 5.36 17.61
CA THR A 381 -20.83 5.17 17.24
C THR A 381 -21.08 3.71 16.85
N ILE A 382 -22.05 3.08 17.48
CA ILE A 382 -22.52 1.72 17.16
C ILE A 382 -24.03 1.79 16.91
N LEU A 383 -24.45 1.55 15.69
CA LEU A 383 -25.84 1.41 15.27
C LEU A 383 -26.17 -0.07 15.13
N GLY A 384 -27.13 -0.55 15.88
CA GLY A 384 -27.60 -1.94 15.85
C GLY A 384 -28.28 -2.33 14.53
N ALA A 385 -28.54 -3.62 14.38
CA ALA A 385 -29.19 -4.18 13.20
C ALA A 385 -30.57 -3.51 12.97
N LYS A 386 -30.90 -3.22 11.70
CA LYS A 386 -32.15 -2.54 11.28
C LYS A 386 -32.37 -1.19 11.97
N GLY A 387 -31.35 -0.64 12.63
CA GLY A 387 -31.40 0.68 13.23
C GLY A 387 -31.44 1.80 12.19
N LYS A 388 -31.84 3.00 12.60
CA LYS A 388 -31.91 4.16 11.71
C LYS A 388 -31.29 5.40 12.35
N ILE A 389 -30.34 6.00 11.63
CA ILE A 389 -29.86 7.35 11.86
C ILE A 389 -30.29 8.18 10.65
N GLY A 390 -31.10 9.23 10.87
CA GLY A 390 -31.68 10.01 9.79
C GLY A 390 -30.95 11.32 9.53
N THR A 391 -31.70 12.26 8.95
CA THR A 391 -31.17 13.51 8.41
C THR A 391 -30.74 14.48 9.52
N PHE A 392 -29.53 15.07 9.36
CA PHE A 392 -28.93 16.04 10.27
C PHE A 392 -28.78 15.48 11.69
N VAL A 393 -28.34 14.25 11.80
CA VAL A 393 -28.04 13.60 13.08
C VAL A 393 -26.53 13.48 13.23
N GLU A 394 -26.01 13.94 14.36
CA GLU A 394 -24.64 13.71 14.79
C GLU A 394 -24.61 12.74 15.98
N THR A 395 -23.70 11.78 15.94
CA THR A 395 -23.48 10.82 17.02
C THR A 395 -22.02 10.75 17.41
N LYS A 396 -21.72 10.54 18.68
CA LYS A 396 -20.38 10.38 19.23
C LYS A 396 -20.41 9.40 20.41
N ASN A 397 -19.54 8.39 20.39
CA ASN A 397 -19.42 7.42 21.47
C ASN A 397 -20.81 6.96 21.99
N SER A 398 -21.67 6.53 21.05
CA SER A 398 -23.07 6.23 21.34
C SER A 398 -23.46 4.86 20.80
N LYS A 399 -24.21 4.11 21.61
CA LYS A 399 -24.74 2.79 21.24
C LYS A 399 -26.25 2.91 21.03
N ILE A 400 -26.71 2.62 19.81
CA ILE A 400 -28.11 2.66 19.42
C ILE A 400 -28.54 1.22 19.16
N GLY A 401 -29.46 0.71 19.96
CA GLY A 401 -29.90 -0.69 19.94
C GLY A 401 -30.57 -1.09 18.63
N ASP A 402 -30.74 -2.40 18.43
CA ASP A 402 -31.38 -2.97 17.26
C ASP A 402 -32.79 -2.39 17.05
N GLY A 403 -33.16 -2.13 15.80
CA GLY A 403 -34.45 -1.57 15.42
C GLY A 403 -34.69 -0.12 15.87
N SER A 404 -33.78 0.48 16.65
CA SER A 404 -33.96 1.82 17.19
C SER A 404 -33.73 2.91 16.16
N LYS A 405 -34.40 4.05 16.34
CA LYS A 405 -34.44 5.13 15.35
C LYS A 405 -34.10 6.49 16.00
N VAL A 406 -33.18 7.20 15.33
CA VAL A 406 -32.82 8.60 15.61
C VAL A 406 -33.01 9.37 14.30
N PRO A 407 -34.27 9.69 13.92
CA PRO A 407 -34.59 10.04 12.54
C PRO A 407 -34.26 11.46 12.13
N HIS A 408 -34.18 12.45 13.06
CA HIS A 408 -34.15 13.85 12.68
C HIS A 408 -33.39 14.75 13.67
N LEU A 409 -32.57 15.69 13.14
CA LEU A 409 -32.08 16.90 13.82
C LEU A 409 -31.66 16.65 15.28
N SER A 410 -30.79 15.67 15.52
CA SER A 410 -30.45 15.24 16.88
C SER A 410 -28.95 15.17 17.09
N TYR A 411 -28.51 15.40 18.33
CA TYR A 411 -27.16 15.10 18.79
C TYR A 411 -27.18 14.07 19.91
N LEU A 412 -26.48 12.97 19.69
CA LEU A 412 -26.29 11.92 20.67
C LEU A 412 -24.81 11.79 21.02
N GLY A 413 -24.42 12.23 22.21
CA GLY A 413 -23.07 12.09 22.73
C GLY A 413 -23.07 11.23 24.00
N ASP A 414 -22.12 10.28 24.08
CA ASP A 414 -21.94 9.40 25.25
C ASP A 414 -23.28 8.77 25.72
N THR A 415 -24.06 8.21 24.76
CA THR A 415 -25.45 7.79 24.95
C THR A 415 -25.63 6.31 24.66
N THR A 416 -26.45 5.63 25.47
CA THR A 416 -26.95 4.29 25.16
C THR A 416 -28.46 4.36 24.95
N VAL A 417 -28.94 3.94 23.78
CA VAL A 417 -30.35 3.82 23.43
C VAL A 417 -30.72 2.34 23.39
N GLY A 418 -31.78 1.96 24.10
CA GLY A 418 -32.28 0.58 24.13
C GLY A 418 -32.77 0.13 22.73
N VAL A 419 -33.16 -1.14 22.61
CA VAL A 419 -33.69 -1.72 21.36
C VAL A 419 -35.09 -1.17 21.06
N GLU A 420 -35.47 -1.16 19.78
CA GLU A 420 -36.81 -0.73 19.29
C GLU A 420 -37.25 0.67 19.75
N SER A 421 -36.32 1.50 20.21
CA SER A 421 -36.63 2.87 20.68
C SER A 421 -36.75 3.84 19.50
N ASN A 422 -37.56 4.90 19.68
CA ASN A 422 -37.70 5.95 18.68
C ASN A 422 -37.52 7.33 19.33
N LEU A 423 -36.42 8.02 19.01
CA LEU A 423 -36.11 9.34 19.53
C LEU A 423 -36.81 10.42 18.70
N GLY A 424 -37.44 11.38 19.37
CA GLY A 424 -38.10 12.52 18.71
C GLY A 424 -37.09 13.47 18.09
N ALA A 425 -37.58 14.29 17.14
CA ALA A 425 -36.77 15.33 16.50
C ALA A 425 -36.27 16.36 17.53
N GLY A 426 -35.05 16.83 17.36
CA GLY A 426 -34.45 17.83 18.26
C GLY A 426 -33.93 17.24 19.58
N THR A 427 -33.77 15.93 19.67
CA THR A 427 -33.15 15.30 20.86
C THR A 427 -31.67 15.69 20.95
N ILE A 428 -31.29 16.27 22.09
CA ILE A 428 -29.90 16.62 22.42
C ILE A 428 -29.55 16.00 23.77
N THR A 429 -28.56 15.12 23.79
CA THR A 429 -28.01 14.56 25.03
C THR A 429 -26.97 15.53 25.59
N ALA A 430 -27.42 16.48 26.42
CA ALA A 430 -26.57 17.49 27.04
C ALA A 430 -25.98 16.95 28.35
N ASN A 431 -24.99 16.08 28.22
CA ASN A 431 -24.35 15.38 29.34
C ASN A 431 -23.00 16.00 29.79
N TYR A 432 -22.79 17.27 29.49
CA TYR A 432 -21.61 18.01 29.95
C TYR A 432 -22.05 19.18 30.85
N ASP A 433 -21.70 19.10 32.12
CA ASP A 433 -21.98 20.10 33.15
C ASP A 433 -20.71 20.61 33.85
N GLY A 434 -19.53 20.26 33.29
CA GLY A 434 -18.27 20.68 33.84
C GLY A 434 -17.29 19.52 34.11
N ASP A 435 -17.66 18.49 34.82
CA ASP A 435 -16.86 17.28 35.09
C ASP A 435 -17.59 16.37 36.11
N PRO A 436 -17.63 15.02 35.95
CA PRO A 436 -17.42 14.22 34.75
C PRO A 436 -18.65 14.24 33.83
N LYS A 437 -18.51 13.70 32.59
CA LYS A 437 -19.63 13.55 31.65
C LYS A 437 -20.42 12.26 31.98
N PRO A 438 -21.55 12.32 32.69
CA PRO A 438 -22.33 11.11 32.90
C PRO A 438 -22.95 10.62 31.58
N PRO A 439 -22.95 9.30 31.32
CA PRO A 439 -23.60 8.78 30.12
C PRO A 439 -25.13 8.94 30.22
N THR A 440 -25.75 9.23 29.07
CA THR A 440 -27.21 9.24 28.96
C THR A 440 -27.71 7.84 28.62
N THR A 441 -28.74 7.36 29.30
CA THR A 441 -29.38 6.08 28.95
C THR A 441 -30.85 6.33 28.64
N VAL A 442 -31.27 5.85 27.44
CA VAL A 442 -32.67 5.84 27.04
C VAL A 442 -33.13 4.39 27.00
N GLY A 443 -34.16 4.06 27.73
CA GLY A 443 -34.73 2.71 27.75
C GLY A 443 -35.41 2.32 26.43
N PRO A 444 -35.88 1.09 26.33
CA PRO A 444 -36.65 0.60 25.20
C PRO A 444 -38.01 1.27 25.11
#